data_85b57b9b324f91cf9e121f307d53e660
#
_entry.id   85b57b9b324f91cf9e121f307d53e660
#
_cell.length_a   1.000
_cell.length_b   1.000
_cell.length_c   1.000
_cell.angle_alpha   90.00
_cell.angle_beta   90.00
_cell.angle_gamma   90.00
#
_symmetry.space_group_name_H-M   'P 1'
#
loop_
_entity.id
_entity.type
_entity.pdbx_description
1 polymer ?
#
loop_
_entity_poly.entity_id
_entity_poly.type
_entity_poly.pdbx_seq_one_letter_code
_entity_poly.pdbx_strand_id
1 'polypeptide(L)'
;MEHVQTDYSELLLKTIARIAPGTELREGLERILRGRTGALIVLGSDRTVAALSSGGFDIDTEFSATRLRELAKMDGAIICDRDATRLLKAAVQLMPDPFIETNESGTRHRTAERIAIQTGFPVISVYVDGTRYTVQDTQYLMSRANQAIQTLESYKKRLRKVLGTLSTLEIESHVTLGDVAATLQRMEMVRRIISEVSHYVLELGVHGRLVALQLEELRSPDMPGSEIILFDYLPNPNPRNIGDAVEALENLDDMNIVDLKVIAQVVGFEGYDLDTPLQPRGYRLLDGIQSIPHIISSRLVERFGTLQALMAATLEDLRAVEGVGGNRARTLRESLSRMAESTLEKYL
;
A
#
# COMPACT_ATOMS: atom_id res chain seq x y z
N MET A 1 15.30 4.33 11.99
CA MET A 1 14.12 5.22 11.96
C MET A 1 12.99 4.65 11.11
N GLU A 2 13.27 3.87 10.06
CA GLU A 2 12.28 3.28 9.11
C GLU A 2 11.31 2.29 9.75
N HIS A 3 11.76 1.38 10.61
CA HIS A 3 10.86 0.44 11.33
C HIS A 3 9.82 1.14 12.22
N VAL A 4 10.14 2.32 12.76
CA VAL A 4 9.22 3.09 13.62
C VAL A 4 8.12 3.75 12.79
N GLN A 5 8.42 4.17 11.57
CA GLN A 5 7.46 4.85 10.68
C GLN A 5 6.45 3.89 10.06
N THR A 6 6.89 2.66 9.72
CA THR A 6 6.02 1.59 9.22
C THR A 6 5.05 1.10 10.31
N ASP A 7 5.54 0.94 11.55
CA ASP A 7 4.73 0.51 12.70
C ASP A 7 3.67 1.56 13.08
N TYR A 8 4.00 2.85 12.98
CA TYR A 8 3.05 3.94 13.21
C TYR A 8 1.95 4.00 12.16
N SER A 9 2.29 3.80 10.90
CA SER A 9 1.33 3.78 9.79
C SER A 9 0.35 2.61 9.92
N GLU A 10 0.83 1.42 10.28
CA GLU A 10 -0.02 0.25 10.51
C GLU A 10 -0.94 0.41 11.73
N LEU A 11 -0.44 1.01 12.81
CA LEU A 11 -1.23 1.33 14.00
C LEU A 11 -2.36 2.32 13.67
N LEU A 12 -2.05 3.35 12.87
CA LEU A 12 -3.02 4.34 12.41
C LEU A 12 -4.13 3.69 11.59
N LEU A 13 -3.79 2.85 10.62
CA LEU A 13 -4.77 2.13 9.79
C LEU A 13 -5.67 1.22 10.61
N LYS A 14 -5.11 0.47 11.55
CA LYS A 14 -5.88 -0.37 12.49
C LYS A 14 -6.84 0.47 13.35
N THR A 15 -6.39 1.66 13.76
CA THR A 15 -7.23 2.57 14.56
C THR A 15 -8.36 3.17 13.73
N ILE A 16 -8.09 3.60 12.50
CA ILE A 16 -9.11 4.08 11.55
C ILE A 16 -10.17 3.02 11.32
N ALA A 17 -9.79 1.77 11.08
CA ALA A 17 -10.72 0.66 10.90
C ALA A 17 -11.64 0.46 12.12
N ARG A 18 -11.15 0.68 13.34
CA ARG A 18 -11.94 0.57 14.58
C ARG A 18 -12.97 1.69 14.76
N ILE A 19 -12.70 2.87 14.24
CA ILE A 19 -13.62 4.02 14.28
C ILE A 19 -14.44 4.17 12.99
N ALA A 20 -14.35 3.19 12.08
CA ALA A 20 -15.09 3.21 10.82
C ALA A 20 -16.61 3.01 11.05
N PRO A 21 -17.48 3.52 10.15
CA PRO A 21 -18.91 3.28 10.22
C PRO A 21 -19.26 1.79 10.35
N GLY A 22 -20.20 1.48 11.25
CA GLY A 22 -20.62 0.12 11.54
C GLY A 22 -19.91 -0.55 12.72
N THR A 23 -18.92 0.11 13.33
CA THR A 23 -18.30 -0.37 14.57
C THR A 23 -19.02 0.19 15.80
N GLU A 24 -19.02 -0.57 16.91
CA GLU A 24 -19.60 -0.09 18.18
C GLU A 24 -18.89 1.13 18.74
N LEU A 25 -17.58 1.22 18.54
CA LEU A 25 -16.80 2.39 18.95
C LEU A 25 -17.27 3.63 18.19
N ARG A 26 -17.45 3.55 16.86
CA ARG A 26 -17.98 4.65 16.05
C ARG A 26 -19.36 5.07 16.51
N GLU A 27 -20.27 4.12 16.75
CA GLU A 27 -21.61 4.40 17.24
C GLU A 27 -21.58 5.14 18.61
N GLY A 28 -20.69 4.71 19.51
CA GLY A 28 -20.44 5.39 20.79
C GLY A 28 -19.97 6.84 20.62
N LEU A 29 -19.00 7.08 19.74
CA LEU A 29 -18.48 8.42 19.40
C LEU A 29 -19.58 9.33 18.85
N GLU A 30 -20.41 8.82 17.92
CA GLU A 30 -21.54 9.58 17.37
C GLU A 30 -22.60 9.92 18.41
N ARG A 31 -22.85 9.02 19.37
CA ARG A 31 -23.76 9.30 20.50
C ARG A 31 -23.21 10.36 21.43
N ILE A 32 -21.86 10.39 21.68
CA ILE A 32 -21.18 11.44 22.43
C ILE A 32 -21.31 12.79 21.72
N LEU A 33 -21.03 12.83 20.42
CA LEU A 33 -21.15 14.05 19.59
C LEU A 33 -22.59 14.59 19.62
N ARG A 34 -23.60 13.74 19.40
CA ARG A 34 -25.02 14.13 19.48
C ARG A 34 -25.42 14.60 20.87
N GLY A 35 -24.81 14.03 21.91
CA GLY A 35 -25.02 14.42 23.30
C GLY A 35 -24.28 15.70 23.72
N ARG A 36 -23.37 16.23 22.91
CA ARG A 36 -22.54 17.41 23.16
C ARG A 36 -21.73 17.33 24.45
N THR A 37 -21.22 16.13 24.82
CA THR A 37 -20.48 15.95 26.07
C THR A 37 -18.96 15.96 25.90
N GLY A 38 -18.44 15.66 24.72
CA GLY A 38 -17.02 15.41 24.52
C GLY A 38 -16.53 14.15 25.21
N ALA A 39 -15.33 13.69 24.91
CA ALA A 39 -14.68 12.56 25.58
C ALA A 39 -13.16 12.58 25.34
N LEU A 40 -12.43 11.89 26.25
CA LEU A 40 -11.04 11.51 26.07
C LEU A 40 -10.95 10.01 26.30
N ILE A 41 -10.52 9.25 25.28
CA ILE A 41 -10.55 7.79 25.29
C ILE A 41 -9.19 7.26 24.90
N VAL A 42 -8.59 6.41 25.74
CA VAL A 42 -7.32 5.73 25.48
C VAL A 42 -7.62 4.30 25.02
N LEU A 43 -7.10 3.89 23.86
CA LEU A 43 -7.25 2.54 23.31
C LEU A 43 -6.01 1.70 23.64
N GLY A 44 -5.95 1.24 24.85
CA GLY A 44 -4.89 0.41 25.38
C GLY A 44 -4.65 0.66 26.87
N SER A 45 -4.13 -0.36 27.56
CA SER A 45 -3.80 -0.29 28.97
C SER A 45 -2.56 -1.12 29.24
N ASP A 46 -1.56 -0.51 29.84
CA ASP A 46 -0.33 -1.14 30.31
C ASP A 46 0.17 -0.43 31.58
N ARG A 47 1.37 -0.80 32.03
CA ARG A 47 2.01 -0.16 33.20
C ARG A 47 2.27 1.33 32.97
N THR A 48 2.55 1.76 31.74
CA THR A 48 2.80 3.16 31.41
C THR A 48 1.51 3.96 31.52
N VAL A 49 0.41 3.49 30.92
CA VAL A 49 -0.91 4.12 31.09
C VAL A 49 -1.33 4.18 32.57
N ALA A 50 -1.11 3.09 33.31
CA ALA A 50 -1.43 3.06 34.75
C ALA A 50 -0.63 4.09 35.55
N ALA A 51 0.67 4.28 35.23
CA ALA A 51 1.53 5.25 35.89
C ALA A 51 1.14 6.71 35.62
N LEU A 52 0.55 6.97 34.43
CA LEU A 52 0.08 8.29 34.00
C LEU A 52 -1.38 8.57 34.43
N SER A 53 -2.03 7.61 35.07
CA SER A 53 -3.43 7.65 35.49
C SER A 53 -3.58 7.92 36.97
N SER A 54 -4.45 8.83 37.36
CA SER A 54 -4.78 9.11 38.75
C SER A 54 -6.30 9.15 38.96
N GLY A 55 -6.76 8.58 40.04
CA GLY A 55 -8.20 8.55 40.37
C GLY A 55 -9.02 7.68 39.43
N GLY A 56 -10.30 8.00 39.36
CA GLY A 56 -11.26 7.27 38.49
C GLY A 56 -11.78 5.97 39.15
N PHE A 57 -12.52 5.22 38.30
CA PHE A 57 -13.19 3.98 38.73
C PHE A 57 -12.70 2.82 37.85
N ASP A 58 -12.35 1.71 38.48
CA ASP A 58 -12.15 0.44 37.80
C ASP A 58 -13.53 -0.16 37.47
N ILE A 59 -13.81 -0.40 36.21
CA ILE A 59 -15.12 -0.85 35.72
C ILE A 59 -15.05 -2.27 35.19
N ASP A 60 -14.05 -2.55 34.34
CA ASP A 60 -13.80 -3.84 33.68
C ASP A 60 -15.06 -4.52 33.13
N THR A 61 -15.77 -3.84 32.26
CA THR A 61 -17.02 -4.30 31.63
C THR A 61 -16.89 -4.41 30.14
N GLU A 62 -17.72 -5.23 29.51
CA GLU A 62 -17.82 -5.31 28.05
C GLU A 62 -18.13 -3.94 27.45
N PHE A 63 -17.49 -3.65 26.33
CA PHE A 63 -17.73 -2.41 25.59
C PHE A 63 -19.15 -2.39 25.02
N SER A 64 -19.82 -1.27 25.07
CA SER A 64 -20.98 -0.95 24.26
C SER A 64 -21.05 0.57 24.01
N ALA A 65 -21.62 0.94 22.85
CA ALA A 65 -21.82 2.32 22.47
C ALA A 65 -22.61 3.13 23.52
N THR A 66 -23.59 2.50 24.17
CA THR A 66 -24.38 3.13 25.24
C THR A 66 -23.57 3.36 26.50
N ARG A 67 -22.78 2.36 26.96
CA ARG A 67 -21.93 2.49 28.13
C ARG A 67 -20.88 3.56 27.91
N LEU A 68 -20.21 3.57 26.75
CA LEU A 68 -19.22 4.61 26.41
C LEU A 68 -19.83 6.01 26.50
N ARG A 69 -21.03 6.22 25.92
CA ARG A 69 -21.71 7.52 25.99
C ARG A 69 -22.06 7.93 27.42
N GLU A 70 -22.52 7.01 28.27
CA GLU A 70 -22.84 7.29 29.66
C GLU A 70 -21.60 7.67 30.47
N LEU A 71 -20.49 6.94 30.28
CA LEU A 71 -19.21 7.24 30.94
C LEU A 71 -18.60 8.58 30.47
N ALA A 72 -18.82 8.97 29.22
CA ALA A 72 -18.37 10.23 28.67
C ALA A 72 -19.08 11.47 29.25
N LYS A 73 -20.11 11.30 30.09
CA LYS A 73 -20.72 12.39 30.86
C LYS A 73 -19.92 12.77 32.10
N MET A 74 -19.03 11.89 32.54
CA MET A 74 -18.14 12.16 33.67
C MET A 74 -16.91 12.91 33.20
N ASP A 75 -16.37 13.76 34.05
CA ASP A 75 -15.06 14.36 33.82
C ASP A 75 -13.95 13.29 33.88
N GLY A 76 -12.93 13.48 33.01
CA GLY A 76 -11.79 12.59 32.95
C GLY A 76 -11.78 11.72 31.69
N ALA A 77 -10.79 10.84 31.62
CA ALA A 77 -10.60 9.93 30.52
C ALA A 77 -11.27 8.57 30.78
N ILE A 78 -11.58 7.90 29.67
CA ILE A 78 -12.03 6.51 29.61
C ILE A 78 -10.86 5.67 29.07
N ILE A 79 -10.52 4.58 29.75
CA ILE A 79 -9.48 3.65 29.32
C ILE A 79 -10.16 2.37 28.85
N CYS A 80 -9.90 2.00 27.60
CA CYS A 80 -10.37 0.76 26.97
C CYS A 80 -9.19 -0.22 26.80
N ASP A 81 -9.50 -1.48 26.53
CA ASP A 81 -8.51 -2.41 25.99
C ASP A 81 -8.11 -2.00 24.55
N ARG A 82 -7.08 -2.65 24.00
CA ARG A 82 -6.56 -2.33 22.66
C ARG A 82 -7.61 -2.40 21.56
N ASP A 83 -8.51 -3.36 21.65
CA ASP A 83 -9.45 -3.68 20.60
C ASP A 83 -10.83 -3.02 20.80
N ALA A 84 -10.96 -2.18 21.85
CA ALA A 84 -12.21 -1.54 22.27
C ALA A 84 -13.33 -2.57 22.50
N THR A 85 -12.99 -3.73 23.08
CA THR A 85 -13.94 -4.78 23.48
C THR A 85 -14.36 -4.66 24.93
N ARG A 86 -13.53 -3.99 25.75
CA ARG A 86 -13.78 -3.76 27.18
C ARG A 86 -13.52 -2.32 27.57
N LEU A 87 -14.35 -1.82 28.48
CA LEU A 87 -14.15 -0.55 29.19
C LEU A 87 -13.49 -0.88 30.53
N LEU A 88 -12.23 -0.47 30.70
CA LEU A 88 -11.43 -0.84 31.85
C LEU A 88 -11.58 0.14 32.99
N LYS A 89 -11.46 1.46 32.71
CA LYS A 89 -11.57 2.53 33.69
C LYS A 89 -12.34 3.73 33.13
N ALA A 90 -12.94 4.51 34.03
CA ALA A 90 -13.57 5.79 33.68
C ALA A 90 -13.28 6.88 34.68
N ALA A 91 -13.54 8.12 34.30
CA ALA A 91 -13.29 9.33 35.08
C ALA A 91 -11.81 9.44 35.57
N VAL A 92 -10.88 8.97 34.77
CA VAL A 92 -9.44 8.96 35.08
C VAL A 92 -8.83 10.30 34.73
N GLN A 93 -8.05 10.86 35.66
CA GLN A 93 -7.21 12.00 35.37
C GLN A 93 -5.89 11.53 34.76
N LEU A 94 -5.61 11.95 33.52
CA LEU A 94 -4.35 11.65 32.85
C LEU A 94 -3.32 12.76 33.11
N MET A 95 -2.13 12.37 33.49
CA MET A 95 -1.02 13.26 33.85
C MET A 95 0.21 12.94 32.99
N PRO A 96 0.21 13.31 31.70
CA PRO A 96 1.38 13.14 30.83
C PRO A 96 2.48 14.14 31.21
N ASP A 97 3.70 13.85 30.77
CA ASP A 97 4.83 14.76 30.90
C ASP A 97 4.52 16.11 30.20
N PRO A 98 4.51 17.23 30.95
CA PRO A 98 4.21 18.54 30.41
C PRO A 98 5.27 19.07 29.41
N PHE A 99 6.49 18.52 29.42
CA PHE A 99 7.58 18.90 28.51
C PHE A 99 7.48 18.29 27.12
N ILE A 100 6.59 17.31 26.91
CA ILE A 100 6.33 16.81 25.56
C ILE A 100 5.70 17.94 24.75
N GLU A 101 6.37 18.34 23.66
CA GLU A 101 5.88 19.35 22.74
C GLU A 101 4.58 18.90 22.08
N THR A 102 3.69 19.83 21.80
CA THR A 102 2.40 19.58 21.15
C THR A 102 2.00 20.76 20.30
N ASN A 103 1.49 20.48 19.11
CA ASN A 103 0.95 21.49 18.22
C ASN A 103 -0.55 21.76 18.45
N GLU A 104 -1.18 21.01 19.35
CA GLU A 104 -2.61 21.11 19.63
C GLU A 104 -2.95 22.29 20.54
N SER A 105 -4.13 22.86 20.32
CA SER A 105 -4.73 23.90 21.17
C SER A 105 -5.82 23.29 22.08
N GLY A 106 -5.85 23.68 23.33
CA GLY A 106 -6.83 23.17 24.32
C GLY A 106 -6.30 22.01 25.15
N THR A 107 -6.68 22.00 26.44
CA THR A 107 -6.12 21.10 27.44
C THR A 107 -6.34 19.62 27.09
N ARG A 108 -7.55 19.26 26.64
CA ARG A 108 -7.91 17.87 26.33
C ARG A 108 -7.12 17.33 25.12
N HIS A 109 -6.97 18.13 24.05
CA HIS A 109 -6.22 17.73 22.86
C HIS A 109 -4.72 17.60 23.16
N ARG A 110 -4.15 18.55 23.88
CA ARG A 110 -2.74 18.45 24.33
C ARG A 110 -2.50 17.23 25.20
N THR A 111 -3.42 16.93 26.11
CA THR A 111 -3.34 15.71 26.94
C THR A 111 -3.42 14.46 26.07
N ALA A 112 -4.34 14.43 25.10
CA ALA A 112 -4.48 13.29 24.17
C ALA A 112 -3.19 13.03 23.39
N GLU A 113 -2.62 14.07 22.77
CA GLU A 113 -1.40 13.95 21.97
C GLU A 113 -0.21 13.51 22.83
N ARG A 114 -0.01 14.10 23.99
CA ARG A 114 1.06 13.75 24.93
C ARG A 114 0.96 12.31 25.43
N ILE A 115 -0.25 11.86 25.78
CA ILE A 115 -0.48 10.47 26.19
C ILE A 115 -0.20 9.51 25.03
N ALA A 116 -0.64 9.85 23.81
CA ALA A 116 -0.38 9.00 22.64
C ALA A 116 1.12 8.88 22.37
N ILE A 117 1.88 9.98 22.42
CA ILE A 117 3.34 9.98 22.23
C ILE A 117 4.03 9.16 23.34
N GLN A 118 3.63 9.36 24.61
CA GLN A 118 4.31 8.76 25.75
C GLN A 118 4.01 7.26 25.92
N THR A 119 2.83 6.82 25.50
CA THR A 119 2.38 5.43 25.69
C THR A 119 2.44 4.59 24.41
N GLY A 120 2.49 5.24 23.24
CA GLY A 120 2.35 4.55 21.95
C GLY A 120 0.95 3.99 21.67
N PHE A 121 -0.05 4.29 22.53
CA PHE A 121 -1.43 3.88 22.29
C PHE A 121 -2.23 4.97 21.59
N PRO A 122 -3.17 4.59 20.70
CA PRO A 122 -4.10 5.55 20.11
C PRO A 122 -4.96 6.21 21.18
N VAL A 123 -5.13 7.53 21.07
CA VAL A 123 -5.98 8.32 21.96
C VAL A 123 -6.99 9.10 21.13
N ILE A 124 -8.27 8.93 21.46
CA ILE A 124 -9.38 9.62 20.80
C ILE A 124 -9.84 10.79 21.67
N SER A 125 -9.76 12.00 21.11
CA SER A 125 -10.34 13.18 21.74
C SER A 125 -11.58 13.62 20.97
N VAL A 126 -12.73 13.63 21.63
CA VAL A 126 -13.99 14.11 21.09
C VAL A 126 -14.27 15.49 21.65
N TYR A 127 -14.44 16.48 20.78
CA TYR A 127 -14.69 17.87 21.15
C TYR A 127 -15.99 18.39 20.53
N VAL A 128 -16.68 19.28 21.25
CA VAL A 128 -18.00 19.80 20.87
C VAL A 128 -17.90 21.30 20.58
N ASP A 129 -16.95 21.71 19.79
CA ASP A 129 -16.93 23.06 19.24
C ASP A 129 -17.11 22.99 17.72
N GLY A 130 -18.21 23.49 17.23
CA GLY A 130 -18.78 23.29 15.90
C GLY A 130 -17.91 23.58 14.65
N THR A 131 -16.58 23.55 14.74
CA THR A 131 -15.66 23.93 13.67
C THR A 131 -14.59 22.91 13.28
N ARG A 132 -14.41 21.78 13.98
CA ARG A 132 -13.46 20.73 13.59
C ARG A 132 -14.12 19.35 13.57
N TYR A 133 -14.63 18.96 12.41
CA TYR A 133 -14.95 17.58 12.10
C TYR A 133 -13.73 16.94 11.42
N THR A 134 -12.98 16.11 12.13
CA THR A 134 -11.91 15.28 11.55
C THR A 134 -12.43 13.95 11.02
N VAL A 135 -13.72 13.65 11.16
CA VAL A 135 -14.37 12.53 10.51
C VAL A 135 -15.01 13.05 9.24
N GLN A 136 -14.45 12.71 8.09
CA GLN A 136 -15.00 13.13 6.80
C GLN A 136 -16.41 12.57 6.63
N ASP A 137 -17.29 13.36 6.02
CA ASP A 137 -18.65 12.94 5.71
C ASP A 137 -18.61 11.69 4.84
N THR A 138 -19.40 10.68 5.21
CA THR A 138 -19.48 9.39 4.48
C THR A 138 -19.81 9.60 3.00
N GLN A 139 -20.65 10.60 2.65
CA GLN A 139 -20.96 10.92 1.25
C GLN A 139 -19.75 11.49 0.51
N TYR A 140 -18.97 12.33 1.16
CA TYR A 140 -17.75 12.89 0.59
C TYR A 140 -16.72 11.77 0.36
N LEU A 141 -16.48 10.91 1.34
CA LEU A 141 -15.58 9.76 1.22
C LEU A 141 -16.03 8.81 0.10
N MET A 142 -17.32 8.51 0.02
CA MET A 142 -17.87 7.67 -1.04
C MET A 142 -17.65 8.28 -2.43
N SER A 143 -17.85 9.59 -2.57
CA SER A 143 -17.59 10.31 -3.83
C SER A 143 -16.11 10.23 -4.22
N ARG A 144 -15.20 10.45 -3.27
CA ARG A 144 -13.75 10.33 -3.49
C ARG A 144 -13.32 8.91 -3.85
N ALA A 145 -13.84 7.92 -3.14
CA ALA A 145 -13.56 6.51 -3.41
C ALA A 145 -14.01 6.10 -4.82
N ASN A 146 -15.23 6.49 -5.24
CA ASN A 146 -15.73 6.23 -6.59
C ASN A 146 -14.89 6.93 -7.67
N GLN A 147 -14.48 8.17 -7.44
CA GLN A 147 -13.59 8.90 -8.35
C GLN A 147 -12.22 8.21 -8.47
N ALA A 148 -11.67 7.75 -7.35
CA ALA A 148 -10.40 7.03 -7.33
C ALA A 148 -10.50 5.68 -8.06
N ILE A 149 -11.61 4.93 -7.93
CA ILE A 149 -11.86 3.70 -8.69
C ILE A 149 -11.87 3.97 -10.19
N GLN A 150 -12.59 4.98 -10.66
CA GLN A 150 -12.63 5.35 -12.09
C GLN A 150 -11.24 5.75 -12.60
N THR A 151 -10.48 6.47 -11.78
CA THR A 151 -9.10 6.84 -12.08
C THR A 151 -8.22 5.57 -12.18
N LEU A 152 -8.35 4.64 -11.24
CA LEU A 152 -7.65 3.36 -11.25
C LEU A 152 -7.92 2.55 -12.52
N GLU A 153 -9.17 2.42 -12.94
CA GLU A 153 -9.55 1.75 -14.19
C GLU A 153 -8.85 2.37 -15.41
N SER A 154 -8.85 3.70 -15.49
CA SER A 154 -8.17 4.44 -16.56
C SER A 154 -6.66 4.21 -16.56
N TYR A 155 -6.02 4.27 -15.38
CA TYR A 155 -4.58 4.03 -15.26
C TYR A 155 -4.21 2.57 -15.56
N LYS A 156 -4.99 1.60 -15.13
CA LYS A 156 -4.79 0.18 -15.48
C LYS A 156 -4.89 -0.06 -16.99
N LYS A 157 -5.87 0.56 -17.66
CA LYS A 157 -5.98 0.48 -19.12
C LYS A 157 -4.74 1.05 -19.83
N ARG A 158 -4.23 2.18 -19.35
CA ARG A 158 -3.00 2.79 -19.87
C ARG A 158 -1.77 1.91 -19.58
N LEU A 159 -1.67 1.34 -18.39
CA LEU A 159 -0.57 0.44 -18.01
C LEU A 159 -0.55 -0.80 -18.91
N ARG A 160 -1.71 -1.45 -19.17
CA ARG A 160 -1.78 -2.58 -20.12
C ARG A 160 -1.27 -2.20 -21.51
N LYS A 161 -1.61 -0.99 -21.98
CA LYS A 161 -1.11 -0.49 -23.28
C LYS A 161 0.41 -0.31 -23.26
N VAL A 162 0.95 0.29 -22.19
CA VAL A 162 2.42 0.51 -22.05
C VAL A 162 3.14 -0.84 -21.97
N LEU A 163 2.65 -1.80 -21.18
CA LEU A 163 3.22 -3.15 -21.10
C LEU A 163 3.16 -3.88 -22.44
N GLY A 164 2.07 -3.72 -23.21
CA GLY A 164 1.97 -4.27 -24.56
C GLY A 164 2.97 -3.64 -25.54
N THR A 165 3.19 -2.32 -25.43
CA THR A 165 4.22 -1.63 -26.23
C THR A 165 5.62 -2.09 -25.81
N LEU A 166 5.89 -2.19 -24.51
CA LEU A 166 7.17 -2.69 -24.01
C LEU A 166 7.45 -4.11 -24.54
N SER A 167 6.44 -5.01 -24.55
CA SER A 167 6.60 -6.36 -25.11
C SER A 167 7.02 -6.34 -26.57
N THR A 168 6.44 -5.44 -27.37
CA THR A 168 6.81 -5.27 -28.78
C THR A 168 8.27 -4.80 -28.90
N LEU A 169 8.64 -3.77 -28.17
CA LEU A 169 10.01 -3.23 -28.17
C LEU A 169 11.05 -4.25 -27.68
N GLU A 170 10.71 -5.08 -26.67
CA GLU A 170 11.57 -6.15 -26.18
C GLU A 170 11.85 -7.20 -27.25
N ILE A 171 10.82 -7.62 -27.97
CA ILE A 171 10.95 -8.61 -29.05
C ILE A 171 11.79 -8.03 -30.20
N GLU A 172 11.59 -6.76 -30.53
CA GLU A 172 12.31 -6.05 -31.58
C GLU A 172 13.72 -5.57 -31.16
N SER A 173 14.07 -5.70 -29.89
CA SER A 173 15.36 -5.20 -29.33
C SER A 173 15.53 -3.67 -29.45
N HIS A 174 14.44 -2.93 -29.31
CA HIS A 174 14.41 -1.46 -29.43
C HIS A 174 14.04 -0.75 -28.13
N VAL A 175 14.17 -1.41 -26.97
CA VAL A 175 13.84 -0.82 -25.67
C VAL A 175 14.82 0.26 -25.29
N THR A 176 14.31 1.39 -24.82
CA THR A 176 15.11 2.47 -24.24
C THR A 176 14.89 2.57 -22.71
N LEU A 177 15.79 3.24 -22.02
CA LEU A 177 15.63 3.54 -20.59
C LEU A 177 14.34 4.33 -20.32
N GLY A 178 13.95 5.23 -21.24
CA GLY A 178 12.70 5.97 -21.16
C GLY A 178 11.46 5.09 -21.17
N ASP A 179 11.44 4.00 -21.97
CA ASP A 179 10.34 3.04 -21.99
C ASP A 179 10.21 2.28 -20.67
N VAL A 180 11.35 1.88 -20.09
CA VAL A 180 11.39 1.21 -18.79
C VAL A 180 10.95 2.16 -17.68
N ALA A 181 11.48 3.38 -17.64
CA ALA A 181 11.08 4.39 -16.65
C ALA A 181 9.60 4.76 -16.76
N ALA A 182 9.06 4.91 -17.98
CA ALA A 182 7.64 5.16 -18.20
C ALA A 182 6.76 3.99 -17.74
N THR A 183 7.24 2.75 -17.89
CA THR A 183 6.53 1.57 -17.40
C THR A 183 6.50 1.55 -15.87
N LEU A 184 7.65 1.72 -15.22
CA LEU A 184 7.75 1.79 -13.75
C LEU A 184 6.91 2.92 -13.18
N GLN A 185 6.91 4.11 -13.80
CA GLN A 185 6.04 5.23 -13.44
C GLN A 185 4.56 4.82 -13.41
N ARG A 186 4.09 4.17 -14.48
CA ARG A 186 2.67 3.76 -14.58
C ARG A 186 2.32 2.70 -13.55
N MET A 187 3.23 1.77 -13.27
CA MET A 187 3.05 0.75 -12.25
C MET A 187 2.93 1.37 -10.85
N GLU A 188 3.83 2.29 -10.52
CA GLU A 188 3.82 2.99 -9.24
C GLU A 188 2.56 3.87 -9.06
N MET A 189 2.12 4.57 -10.10
CA MET A 189 0.86 5.33 -10.06
C MET A 189 -0.34 4.43 -9.80
N VAL A 190 -0.41 3.24 -10.42
CA VAL A 190 -1.46 2.26 -10.14
C VAL A 190 -1.39 1.77 -8.70
N ARG A 191 -0.20 1.46 -8.17
CA ARG A 191 0.01 1.04 -6.79
C ARG A 191 -0.48 2.10 -5.79
N ARG A 192 -0.12 3.38 -6.00
CA ARG A 192 -0.55 4.50 -5.15
C ARG A 192 -2.07 4.65 -5.13
N ILE A 193 -2.72 4.59 -6.30
CA ILE A 193 -4.19 4.70 -6.36
C ILE A 193 -4.85 3.51 -5.65
N ILE A 194 -4.32 2.28 -5.79
CA ILE A 194 -4.79 1.10 -5.06
C ILE A 194 -4.68 1.31 -3.55
N SER A 195 -3.56 1.85 -3.07
CA SER A 195 -3.36 2.18 -1.67
C SER A 195 -4.36 3.22 -1.18
N GLU A 196 -4.56 4.31 -1.94
CA GLU A 196 -5.53 5.36 -1.61
C GLU A 196 -6.96 4.82 -1.52
N VAL A 197 -7.40 4.02 -2.50
CA VAL A 197 -8.72 3.39 -2.47
C VAL A 197 -8.86 2.44 -1.26
N SER A 198 -7.80 1.71 -0.93
CA SER A 198 -7.79 0.83 0.25
C SER A 198 -8.01 1.60 1.55
N HIS A 199 -7.43 2.79 1.67
CA HIS A 199 -7.68 3.69 2.81
C HIS A 199 -9.14 4.15 2.85
N TYR A 200 -9.72 4.57 1.71
CA TYR A 200 -11.15 4.92 1.68
C TYR A 200 -12.06 3.76 2.06
N VAL A 201 -11.74 2.53 1.63
CA VAL A 201 -12.50 1.33 2.02
C VAL A 201 -12.49 1.13 3.54
N LEU A 202 -11.33 1.30 4.18
CA LEU A 202 -11.20 1.20 5.63
C LEU A 202 -12.01 2.29 6.36
N GLU A 203 -11.91 3.53 5.91
CA GLU A 203 -12.65 4.66 6.50
C GLU A 203 -14.17 4.54 6.33
N LEU A 204 -14.62 4.00 5.19
CA LEU A 204 -16.04 3.80 4.89
C LEU A 204 -16.67 2.64 5.66
N GLY A 205 -15.87 1.68 6.14
CA GLY A 205 -16.34 0.51 6.87
C GLY A 205 -17.44 -0.24 6.11
N VAL A 206 -18.60 -0.45 6.73
CA VAL A 206 -19.72 -1.18 6.11
C VAL A 206 -20.25 -0.52 4.85
N HIS A 207 -20.12 0.79 4.71
CA HIS A 207 -20.55 1.52 3.52
C HIS A 207 -19.58 1.35 2.33
N GLY A 208 -18.32 0.98 2.60
CA GLY A 208 -17.28 0.77 1.58
C GLY A 208 -17.34 -0.57 0.86
N ARG A 209 -18.29 -1.46 1.17
CA ARG A 209 -18.34 -2.83 0.65
C ARG A 209 -18.31 -2.92 -0.88
N LEU A 210 -19.06 -2.09 -1.58
CA LEU A 210 -19.08 -2.10 -3.05
C LEU A 210 -17.76 -1.61 -3.63
N VAL A 211 -17.17 -0.57 -3.05
CA VAL A 211 -15.84 -0.07 -3.43
C VAL A 211 -14.77 -1.15 -3.21
N ALA A 212 -14.86 -1.89 -2.10
CA ALA A 212 -13.95 -3.01 -1.82
C ALA A 212 -14.03 -4.11 -2.89
N LEU A 213 -15.24 -4.50 -3.31
CA LEU A 213 -15.43 -5.50 -4.36
C LEU A 213 -14.86 -5.03 -5.71
N GLN A 214 -15.10 -3.77 -6.09
CA GLN A 214 -14.52 -3.19 -7.31
C GLN A 214 -12.99 -3.13 -7.23
N LEU A 215 -12.44 -2.78 -6.06
CA LEU A 215 -10.99 -2.77 -5.85
C LEU A 215 -10.39 -4.17 -6.01
N GLU A 216 -11.01 -5.20 -5.44
CA GLU A 216 -10.55 -6.59 -5.58
C GLU A 216 -10.60 -7.07 -7.04
N GLU A 217 -11.64 -6.73 -7.79
CA GLU A 217 -11.70 -7.01 -9.23
C GLU A 217 -10.57 -6.28 -9.99
N LEU A 218 -10.28 -5.05 -9.60
CA LEU A 218 -9.21 -4.26 -10.20
C LEU A 218 -7.80 -4.70 -9.76
N ARG A 219 -7.64 -5.40 -8.65
CA ARG A 219 -6.37 -5.99 -8.19
C ARG A 219 -5.95 -7.25 -8.94
N SER A 220 -6.67 -7.61 -10.02
CA SER A 220 -6.41 -8.81 -10.82
C SER A 220 -4.92 -9.16 -10.93
N PRO A 221 -4.55 -10.46 -10.79
CA PRO A 221 -3.15 -10.92 -10.80
C PRO A 221 -2.44 -10.78 -12.16
N ASP A 222 -3.13 -10.29 -13.18
CA ASP A 222 -2.60 -10.18 -14.55
C ASP A 222 -1.53 -9.09 -14.75
N MET A 223 -1.17 -8.35 -13.70
CA MET A 223 -0.15 -7.31 -13.81
C MET A 223 1.13 -7.72 -13.09
N PRO A 224 2.27 -7.73 -13.79
CA PRO A 224 3.55 -7.99 -13.17
C PRO A 224 3.86 -6.93 -12.10
N GLY A 225 4.57 -7.31 -11.05
CA GLY A 225 5.16 -6.36 -10.09
C GLY A 225 6.30 -5.55 -10.71
N SER A 226 6.64 -4.41 -10.12
CA SER A 226 7.79 -3.59 -10.56
C SER A 226 9.11 -4.36 -10.46
N GLU A 227 9.22 -5.31 -9.53
CA GLU A 227 10.38 -6.15 -9.33
C GLU A 227 10.78 -6.92 -10.59
N ILE A 228 9.81 -7.42 -11.36
CA ILE A 228 10.10 -8.22 -12.54
C ILE A 228 10.68 -7.37 -13.67
N ILE A 229 10.25 -6.10 -13.78
CA ILE A 229 10.85 -5.12 -14.69
C ILE A 229 12.29 -4.83 -14.27
N LEU A 230 12.51 -4.64 -12.98
CA LEU A 230 13.84 -4.38 -12.43
C LEU A 230 14.77 -5.58 -12.61
N PHE A 231 14.28 -6.82 -12.47
CA PHE A 231 15.05 -8.03 -12.80
C PHE A 231 15.50 -8.07 -14.27
N ASP A 232 14.65 -7.59 -15.18
CA ASP A 232 14.99 -7.57 -16.60
C ASP A 232 16.05 -6.52 -16.96
N TYR A 233 16.05 -5.36 -16.31
CA TYR A 233 16.83 -4.21 -16.81
C TYR A 233 17.95 -3.71 -15.91
N LEU A 234 17.86 -3.89 -14.58
CA LEU A 234 18.92 -3.43 -13.67
C LEU A 234 20.29 -4.01 -14.05
N PRO A 235 21.37 -3.22 -14.01
CA PRO A 235 22.72 -3.71 -14.36
C PRO A 235 23.17 -4.90 -13.53
N ASN A 236 22.87 -4.90 -12.22
CA ASN A 236 23.20 -5.97 -11.28
C ASN A 236 21.95 -6.39 -10.49
N PRO A 237 21.01 -7.15 -11.09
CA PRO A 237 19.79 -7.54 -10.43
C PRO A 237 20.08 -8.59 -9.37
N ASN A 238 19.91 -8.21 -8.12
CA ASN A 238 19.89 -9.12 -6.98
C ASN A 238 18.72 -8.70 -6.06
N PRO A 239 18.23 -9.58 -5.20
CA PRO A 239 17.06 -9.28 -4.38
C PRO A 239 17.19 -8.01 -3.54
N ARG A 240 18.41 -7.68 -3.07
CA ARG A 240 18.67 -6.47 -2.28
C ARG A 240 18.56 -5.20 -3.14
N ASN A 241 19.29 -5.15 -4.25
CA ASN A 241 19.28 -3.98 -5.14
C ASN A 241 17.88 -3.72 -5.71
N ILE A 242 17.12 -4.78 -5.96
CA ILE A 242 15.73 -4.66 -6.42
C ILE A 242 14.85 -4.12 -5.31
N GLY A 243 14.98 -4.63 -4.08
CA GLY A 243 14.26 -4.11 -2.93
C GLY A 243 14.55 -2.62 -2.69
N ASP A 244 15.83 -2.25 -2.68
CA ASP A 244 16.27 -0.86 -2.52
C ASP A 244 15.67 0.05 -3.63
N ALA A 245 15.64 -0.41 -4.89
CA ALA A 245 15.06 0.33 -6.01
C ALA A 245 13.53 0.47 -5.93
N VAL A 246 12.83 -0.58 -5.50
CA VAL A 246 11.38 -0.54 -5.28
C VAL A 246 11.05 0.45 -4.17
N GLU A 247 11.76 0.36 -3.04
CA GLU A 247 11.58 1.27 -1.90
C GLU A 247 11.86 2.73 -2.28
N ALA A 248 12.94 2.98 -3.04
CA ALA A 248 13.24 4.32 -3.54
C ALA A 248 12.13 4.86 -4.46
N LEU A 249 11.55 4.01 -5.31
CA LEU A 249 10.42 4.37 -6.18
C LEU A 249 9.15 4.67 -5.38
N GLU A 250 8.86 3.88 -4.36
CA GLU A 250 7.71 4.06 -3.47
C GLU A 250 7.79 5.36 -2.65
N ASN A 251 9.00 5.75 -2.25
CA ASN A 251 9.28 6.96 -1.46
C ASN A 251 9.36 8.26 -2.28
N LEU A 252 9.27 8.19 -3.62
CA LEU A 252 9.19 9.39 -4.45
C LEU A 252 7.94 10.21 -4.11
N ASP A 253 8.09 11.52 -4.03
CA ASP A 253 6.95 12.43 -3.89
C ASP A 253 6.15 12.57 -5.20
N ASP A 254 4.98 13.19 -5.13
CA ASP A 254 4.06 13.35 -6.27
C ASP A 254 4.62 14.25 -7.38
N MET A 255 5.58 15.12 -7.07
CA MET A 255 6.23 15.99 -8.06
C MET A 255 7.32 15.24 -8.82
N ASN A 256 8.09 14.43 -8.12
CA ASN A 256 9.21 13.70 -8.68
C ASN A 256 8.80 12.45 -9.47
N ILE A 257 7.68 11.80 -9.10
CA ILE A 257 7.16 10.63 -9.84
C ILE A 257 6.75 10.95 -11.28
N VAL A 258 6.55 12.23 -11.63
CA VAL A 258 6.17 12.65 -13.01
C VAL A 258 7.40 12.74 -13.91
N ASP A 259 8.61 12.87 -13.36
CA ASP A 259 9.84 13.01 -14.12
C ASP A 259 10.52 11.64 -14.33
N LEU A 260 10.54 11.18 -15.59
CA LEU A 260 11.16 9.90 -15.97
C LEU A 260 12.68 9.86 -15.69
N LYS A 261 13.35 11.01 -15.72
CA LYS A 261 14.79 11.06 -15.39
C LYS A 261 15.02 10.79 -13.91
N VAL A 262 14.18 11.33 -13.04
CA VAL A 262 14.23 11.05 -11.59
C VAL A 262 13.96 9.58 -11.33
N ILE A 263 12.97 9.00 -12.00
CA ILE A 263 12.67 7.56 -11.88
C ILE A 263 13.88 6.73 -12.30
N ALA A 264 14.47 7.02 -13.45
CA ALA A 264 15.66 6.31 -13.93
C ALA A 264 16.82 6.40 -12.93
N GLN A 265 17.04 7.56 -12.33
CA GLN A 265 18.10 7.77 -11.32
C GLN A 265 17.86 6.94 -10.06
N VAL A 266 16.66 7.00 -9.47
CA VAL A 266 16.37 6.29 -8.21
C VAL A 266 16.39 4.77 -8.36
N VAL A 267 16.12 4.26 -9.56
CA VAL A 267 16.24 2.81 -9.83
C VAL A 267 17.64 2.40 -10.31
N GLY A 268 18.64 3.25 -10.19
CA GLY A 268 20.06 2.91 -10.37
C GLY A 268 20.67 3.23 -11.74
N PHE A 269 20.03 4.07 -12.56
CA PHE A 269 20.57 4.54 -13.85
C PHE A 269 21.05 6.00 -13.75
N GLU A 270 21.88 6.30 -12.75
CA GLU A 270 22.46 7.64 -12.60
C GLU A 270 23.34 8.02 -13.80
N GLY A 271 23.08 9.21 -14.37
CA GLY A 271 23.89 9.74 -15.48
C GLY A 271 23.57 9.17 -16.87
N TYR A 272 22.62 8.28 -17.00
CA TYR A 272 22.17 7.76 -18.30
C TYR A 272 21.12 8.68 -18.93
N ASP A 273 21.11 8.75 -20.27
CA ASP A 273 20.04 9.42 -21.00
C ASP A 273 18.84 8.48 -21.20
N LEU A 274 17.63 9.04 -21.27
CA LEU A 274 16.41 8.26 -21.49
C LEU A 274 16.41 7.50 -22.83
N ASP A 275 17.13 7.98 -23.83
CA ASP A 275 17.30 7.32 -25.12
C ASP A 275 18.34 6.18 -25.10
N THR A 276 18.95 5.90 -23.95
CA THR A 276 19.93 4.81 -23.81
C THR A 276 19.26 3.47 -24.11
N PRO A 277 19.77 2.69 -25.09
CA PRO A 277 19.19 1.38 -25.41
C PRO A 277 19.47 0.38 -24.28
N LEU A 278 18.46 -0.40 -23.93
CA LEU A 278 18.53 -1.46 -22.92
C LEU A 278 18.17 -2.82 -23.53
N GLN A 279 18.83 -3.86 -23.04
CA GLN A 279 18.55 -5.23 -23.46
C GLN A 279 17.82 -5.98 -22.35
N PRO A 280 16.59 -6.47 -22.61
CA PRO A 280 15.84 -7.27 -21.65
C PRO A 280 16.49 -8.65 -21.47
N ARG A 281 16.46 -9.15 -20.25
CA ARG A 281 16.91 -10.53 -19.97
C ARG A 281 15.84 -11.56 -20.29
N GLY A 282 14.56 -11.17 -20.20
CA GLY A 282 13.42 -12.01 -20.53
C GLY A 282 12.60 -12.52 -19.34
N TYR A 283 12.89 -12.09 -18.11
CA TYR A 283 12.13 -12.50 -16.91
C TYR A 283 10.64 -12.21 -17.06
N ARG A 284 10.29 -11.01 -17.51
CA ARG A 284 8.91 -10.56 -17.64
C ARG A 284 8.10 -11.40 -18.66
N LEU A 285 8.69 -11.70 -19.80
CA LEU A 285 8.02 -12.52 -20.81
C LEU A 285 7.92 -13.99 -20.40
N LEU A 286 8.93 -14.51 -19.70
CA LEU A 286 8.90 -15.87 -19.14
C LEU A 286 7.86 -16.02 -18.03
N ASP A 287 7.66 -15.01 -17.19
CA ASP A 287 6.64 -15.00 -16.11
C ASP A 287 5.22 -15.09 -16.70
N GLY A 288 4.98 -14.52 -17.86
CA GLY A 288 3.72 -14.65 -18.59
C GLY A 288 3.42 -16.07 -19.09
N ILE A 289 4.37 -17.02 -18.99
CA ILE A 289 4.19 -18.42 -19.44
C ILE A 289 3.82 -19.28 -18.23
N GLN A 290 2.54 -19.49 -17.98
CA GLN A 290 1.98 -20.20 -16.80
C GLN A 290 2.63 -21.55 -16.44
N SER A 291 3.26 -22.23 -17.40
CA SER A 291 3.89 -23.54 -17.17
C SER A 291 5.33 -23.46 -16.67
N ILE A 292 5.91 -22.28 -16.53
CA ILE A 292 7.32 -22.07 -16.20
C ILE A 292 7.45 -21.49 -14.78
N PRO A 293 7.93 -22.27 -13.80
CA PRO A 293 8.21 -21.76 -12.47
C PRO A 293 9.36 -20.74 -12.50
N HIS A 294 9.32 -19.77 -11.61
CA HIS A 294 10.33 -18.71 -11.48
C HIS A 294 11.77 -19.22 -11.41
N ILE A 295 12.01 -20.34 -10.72
CA ILE A 295 13.34 -20.97 -10.63
C ILE A 295 13.88 -21.43 -12.00
N ILE A 296 13.00 -21.85 -12.91
CA ILE A 296 13.36 -22.23 -14.27
C ILE A 296 13.59 -20.98 -15.12
N SER A 297 12.80 -19.94 -14.96
CA SER A 297 13.02 -18.64 -15.60
C SER A 297 14.40 -18.08 -15.25
N SER A 298 14.80 -18.15 -13.98
CA SER A 298 16.15 -17.71 -13.55
C SER A 298 17.25 -18.50 -14.22
N ARG A 299 17.15 -19.86 -14.29
CA ARG A 299 18.14 -20.70 -14.97
C ARG A 299 18.22 -20.44 -16.47
N LEU A 300 17.08 -20.18 -17.12
CA LEU A 300 17.03 -19.81 -18.53
C LEU A 300 17.73 -18.47 -18.76
N VAL A 301 17.45 -17.48 -17.94
CA VAL A 301 18.11 -16.16 -18.05
C VAL A 301 19.60 -16.25 -17.75
N GLU A 302 20.02 -17.00 -16.74
CA GLU A 302 21.44 -17.25 -16.45
C GLU A 302 22.15 -17.92 -17.64
N ARG A 303 21.48 -18.86 -18.32
CA ARG A 303 22.07 -19.60 -19.45
C ARG A 303 22.20 -18.75 -20.72
N PHE A 304 21.15 -17.98 -21.05
CA PHE A 304 21.06 -17.27 -22.33
C PHE A 304 21.45 -15.78 -22.22
N GLY A 305 21.36 -15.18 -21.04
CA GLY A 305 21.79 -13.82 -20.75
C GLY A 305 20.83 -12.73 -21.27
N THR A 306 20.26 -12.89 -22.46
CA THR A 306 19.35 -11.91 -23.10
C THR A 306 18.13 -12.59 -23.68
N LEU A 307 17.04 -11.83 -23.79
CA LEU A 307 15.80 -12.31 -24.43
C LEU A 307 16.02 -12.76 -25.87
N GLN A 308 16.83 -12.02 -26.66
CA GLN A 308 17.13 -12.38 -28.03
C GLN A 308 17.84 -13.71 -28.16
N ALA A 309 18.83 -13.97 -27.29
CA ALA A 309 19.50 -15.27 -27.24
C ALA A 309 18.52 -16.40 -26.86
N LEU A 310 17.62 -16.13 -25.91
CA LEU A 310 16.58 -17.08 -25.53
C LEU A 310 15.59 -17.35 -26.69
N MET A 311 15.16 -16.32 -27.40
CA MET A 311 14.29 -16.45 -28.58
C MET A 311 14.95 -17.18 -29.76
N ALA A 312 16.24 -17.08 -29.90
CA ALA A 312 17.03 -17.81 -30.93
C ALA A 312 17.35 -19.26 -30.53
N ALA A 313 17.16 -19.63 -29.25
CA ALA A 313 17.54 -20.96 -28.73
C ALA A 313 16.76 -22.09 -29.42
N THR A 314 17.47 -23.18 -29.71
CA THR A 314 16.87 -24.41 -30.24
C THR A 314 16.17 -25.21 -29.13
N LEU A 315 15.36 -26.22 -29.52
CA LEU A 315 14.76 -27.15 -28.54
C LEU A 315 15.83 -27.92 -27.75
N GLU A 316 16.97 -28.20 -28.34
CA GLU A 316 18.08 -28.87 -27.67
C GLU A 316 18.76 -27.97 -26.65
N ASP A 317 18.99 -26.71 -27.00
CA ASP A 317 19.54 -25.70 -26.07
C ASP A 317 18.63 -25.49 -24.85
N LEU A 318 17.31 -25.41 -25.08
CA LEU A 318 16.33 -25.29 -24.00
C LEU A 318 16.30 -26.52 -23.10
N ARG A 319 16.41 -27.72 -23.66
CA ARG A 319 16.48 -29.00 -22.90
C ARG A 319 17.75 -29.13 -22.09
N ALA A 320 18.82 -28.50 -22.48
CA ALA A 320 20.09 -28.52 -21.75
C ALA A 320 20.02 -27.74 -20.43
N VAL A 321 18.96 -26.93 -20.21
CA VAL A 321 18.75 -26.21 -18.96
C VAL A 321 18.13 -27.14 -17.92
N GLU A 322 18.72 -27.17 -16.73
CA GLU A 322 18.27 -28.03 -15.64
C GLU A 322 16.81 -27.73 -15.25
N GLY A 323 15.97 -28.77 -15.23
CA GLY A 323 14.54 -28.68 -14.94
C GLY A 323 13.65 -28.41 -16.17
N VAL A 324 14.24 -28.22 -17.36
CA VAL A 324 13.51 -28.08 -18.62
C VAL A 324 13.44 -29.42 -19.35
N GLY A 325 12.37 -30.19 -19.08
CA GLY A 325 12.09 -31.42 -19.83
C GLY A 325 11.51 -31.15 -21.23
N GLY A 326 11.38 -32.20 -22.03
CA GLY A 326 10.95 -32.11 -23.43
C GLY A 326 9.60 -31.38 -23.64
N ASN A 327 8.63 -31.55 -22.74
CA ASN A 327 7.34 -30.86 -22.82
C ASN A 327 7.49 -29.36 -22.51
N ARG A 328 8.22 -28.99 -21.46
CA ARG A 328 8.47 -27.57 -21.13
C ARG A 328 9.26 -26.86 -22.24
N ALA A 329 10.29 -27.50 -22.80
CA ALA A 329 11.04 -26.94 -23.93
C ALA A 329 10.13 -26.64 -25.13
N ARG A 330 9.19 -27.53 -25.45
CA ARG A 330 8.23 -27.34 -26.52
C ARG A 330 7.27 -26.18 -26.22
N THR A 331 6.67 -26.16 -25.01
CA THR A 331 5.77 -25.08 -24.58
C THR A 331 6.48 -23.71 -24.59
N LEU A 332 7.73 -23.65 -24.10
CA LEU A 332 8.56 -22.44 -24.17
C LEU A 332 8.73 -21.97 -25.63
N ARG A 333 9.18 -22.87 -26.51
CA ARG A 333 9.41 -22.53 -27.93
C ARG A 333 8.14 -22.06 -28.62
N GLU A 334 7.03 -22.73 -28.40
CA GLU A 334 5.72 -22.36 -28.98
C GLU A 334 5.23 -21.01 -28.42
N SER A 335 5.43 -20.74 -27.12
CA SER A 335 5.03 -19.47 -26.51
C SER A 335 5.87 -18.30 -27.01
N LEU A 336 7.21 -18.47 -27.08
CA LEU A 336 8.11 -17.45 -27.61
C LEU A 336 7.85 -17.19 -29.11
N SER A 337 7.57 -18.22 -29.91
CA SER A 337 7.21 -18.06 -31.33
C SER A 337 5.90 -17.29 -31.49
N ARG A 338 4.86 -17.62 -30.73
CA ARG A 338 3.58 -16.89 -30.75
C ARG A 338 3.73 -15.42 -30.35
N MET A 339 4.58 -15.12 -29.36
CA MET A 339 4.88 -13.74 -28.97
C MET A 339 5.52 -12.96 -30.12
N ALA A 340 6.48 -13.57 -30.83
CA ALA A 340 7.12 -12.96 -31.99
C ALA A 340 6.13 -12.74 -33.14
N GLU A 341 5.29 -13.72 -33.47
CA GLU A 341 4.29 -13.64 -34.52
C GLU A 341 3.23 -12.57 -34.23
N SER A 342 2.72 -12.50 -32.97
CA SER A 342 1.74 -11.50 -32.57
C SER A 342 2.27 -10.05 -32.66
N THR A 343 3.56 -9.88 -32.63
CA THR A 343 4.21 -8.57 -32.81
C THR A 343 4.25 -8.19 -34.28
N LEU A 344 4.54 -9.14 -35.16
CA LEU A 344 4.56 -8.91 -36.63
C LEU A 344 3.17 -8.61 -37.19
N GLU A 345 2.11 -9.26 -36.69
CA GLU A 345 0.72 -9.01 -37.10
C GLU A 345 0.20 -7.60 -36.83
N LYS A 346 0.80 -6.89 -35.86
CA LYS A 346 0.42 -5.49 -35.54
C LYS A 346 0.88 -4.48 -36.59
N TYR A 347 1.78 -4.87 -37.49
CA TYR A 347 2.34 -4.03 -38.55
C TYR A 347 1.77 -4.36 -39.97
N LEU A 348 0.95 -5.42 -40.08
CA LEU A 348 0.21 -5.78 -41.26
C LEU A 348 -1.25 -5.32 -41.14
#